data_e32b67211fe5ef52a7ef6c2b753870f6
#
_entry.id   e32b67211fe5ef52a7ef6c2b753870f6
#
_cell.length_a   1.000
_cell.length_b   1.000
_cell.length_c   1.000
_cell.angle_alpha   90.00
_cell.angle_beta   90.00
_cell.angle_gamma   90.00
#
_symmetry.space_group_name_H-M   'P 1'
#
loop_
_entity.id
_entity.type
_entity.pdbx_description
1 polymer ?
#
loop_
_entity_poly.entity_id
_entity_poly.type
_entity_poly.pdbx_seq_one_letter_code
_entity_poly.pdbx_strand_id
1 'polypeptide(L)'
;MIIKTKHKILLARLIQAPIIILRKAIGLSTRITANRAGICWHLDLHEGIDFAIYLTGRFEPETVTAMASLIKSGDVVLDIGANIGAHTLGMARMVGKEGKV
;
A
#
# COMPACT_ATOMS: atom_id res chain seq x y z
N MET A 1 0.21 21.94 8.79
CA MET A 1 1.63 21.76 9.21
C MET A 1 2.26 20.67 8.36
N ILE A 2 3.36 20.96 7.69
CA ILE A 2 4.07 19.97 6.88
C ILE A 2 5.05 19.22 7.78
N ILE A 3 4.78 17.96 8.02
CA ILE A 3 5.67 17.07 8.77
C ILE A 3 6.80 16.62 7.85
N LYS A 4 8.05 16.86 8.24
CA LYS A 4 9.21 16.40 7.46
C LYS A 4 9.22 14.88 7.34
N THR A 5 9.67 14.36 6.21
CA THR A 5 9.67 12.91 5.91
C THR A 5 10.30 12.06 7.02
N LYS A 6 11.40 12.51 7.61
CA LYS A 6 12.05 11.82 8.73
C LYS A 6 11.15 11.63 9.96
N HIS A 7 10.31 12.62 10.24
CA HIS A 7 9.36 12.53 11.37
C HIS A 7 8.18 11.61 11.04
N LYS A 8 7.74 11.59 9.79
CA LYS A 8 6.72 10.63 9.34
C LYS A 8 7.21 9.18 9.47
N ILE A 9 8.46 8.92 9.08
CA ILE A 9 9.09 7.61 9.22
C ILE A 9 9.22 7.22 10.69
N LEU A 10 9.68 8.15 11.53
CA LEU A 10 9.80 7.88 12.97
C LEU A 10 8.44 7.57 13.59
N LEU A 11 7.41 8.37 13.29
CA LEU A 11 6.05 8.14 13.78
C LEU A 11 5.50 6.80 13.32
N ALA A 12 5.70 6.45 12.06
CA ALA A 12 5.30 5.15 11.52
C ALA A 12 5.97 4.00 12.28
N ARG A 13 7.27 4.09 12.55
CA ARG A 13 8.01 3.09 13.32
C ARG A 13 7.53 2.99 14.77
N LEU A 14 7.16 4.11 15.40
CA LEU A 14 6.61 4.12 16.76
C LEU A 14 5.26 3.41 16.85
N ILE A 15 4.48 3.42 15.79
CA ILE A 15 3.21 2.67 15.71
C ILE A 15 3.46 1.21 15.33
N GLN A 16 4.37 0.97 14.41
CA GLN A 16 4.70 -0.36 13.87
C GLN A 16 5.32 -1.28 14.92
N ALA A 17 6.29 -0.79 15.69
CA ALA A 17 7.06 -1.60 16.61
C ALA A 17 6.20 -2.30 17.70
N PRO A 18 5.26 -1.61 18.39
CA PRO A 18 4.40 -2.27 19.37
C PRO A 18 3.53 -3.37 18.75
N ILE A 19 3.02 -3.16 17.56
CA ILE A 19 2.16 -4.13 16.86
C ILE A 19 2.97 -5.39 16.53
N ILE A 20 4.18 -5.23 16.00
CA ILE A 20 5.08 -6.36 15.68
C ILE A 20 5.47 -7.11 16.96
N ILE A 21 5.84 -6.40 18.00
CA ILE A 21 6.23 -7.00 19.30
C ILE A 21 5.06 -7.79 19.88
N LEU A 22 3.86 -7.21 19.91
CA LEU A 22 2.67 -7.87 20.44
C LEU A 22 2.33 -9.13 19.62
N ARG A 23 2.34 -9.05 18.30
CA ARG A 23 2.07 -10.20 17.44
C ARG A 23 3.04 -11.33 17.67
N LYS A 24 4.33 -11.04 17.77
CA LYS A 24 5.36 -12.05 18.09
C LYS A 24 5.15 -12.64 19.48
N ALA A 25 4.84 -11.82 20.48
CA ALA A 25 4.62 -12.26 21.86
C ALA A 25 3.46 -13.25 22.01
N ILE A 26 2.41 -13.11 21.18
CA ILE A 26 1.23 -14.00 21.20
C ILE A 26 1.29 -15.07 20.09
N GLY A 27 2.43 -15.25 19.43
CA GLY A 27 2.65 -16.30 18.44
C GLY A 27 2.00 -16.05 17.08
N LEU A 28 1.59 -14.80 16.77
CA LEU A 28 1.05 -14.45 15.47
C LEU A 28 2.16 -14.07 14.47
N SER A 29 1.99 -14.47 13.22
CA SER A 29 2.88 -14.08 12.13
C SER A 29 2.83 -12.59 11.86
N THR A 30 3.96 -12.02 11.43
CA THR A 30 4.06 -10.66 10.90
C THR A 30 3.74 -10.58 9.40
N ARG A 31 3.66 -11.74 8.74
CA ARG A 31 3.13 -11.86 7.38
C ARG A 31 1.66 -12.20 7.43
N ILE A 32 0.85 -11.38 6.81
CA ILE A 32 -0.60 -11.48 6.87
C ILE A 32 -1.25 -11.34 5.51
N THR A 33 -2.46 -11.84 5.41
CA THR A 33 -3.36 -11.56 4.30
C THR A 33 -4.48 -10.66 4.82
N ALA A 34 -4.69 -9.53 4.18
CA ALA A 34 -5.70 -8.56 4.58
C ALA A 34 -6.42 -7.97 3.37
N ASN A 35 -7.73 -7.75 3.51
CA ASN A 35 -8.49 -7.00 2.52
C ASN A 35 -8.44 -5.51 2.89
N ARG A 36 -8.02 -4.70 1.95
CA ARG A 36 -8.00 -3.24 2.07
C ARG A 36 -8.48 -2.62 0.76
N ALA A 37 -9.47 -1.76 0.84
CA ALA A 37 -10.07 -1.10 -0.32
C ALA A 37 -10.52 -2.08 -1.43
N GLY A 38 -11.01 -3.27 -1.04
CA GLY A 38 -11.46 -4.30 -1.98
C GLY A 38 -10.36 -5.10 -2.65
N ILE A 39 -9.11 -4.93 -2.24
CA ILE A 39 -7.95 -5.69 -2.74
C ILE A 39 -7.46 -6.63 -1.64
N CYS A 40 -7.21 -7.87 -2.01
CA CYS A 40 -6.60 -8.86 -1.13
C CYS A 40 -5.08 -8.73 -1.21
N TRP A 41 -4.47 -8.33 -0.10
CA TRP A 41 -3.04 -8.09 0.01
C TRP A 41 -2.35 -9.20 0.80
N HIS A 42 -1.18 -9.60 0.34
CA HIS A 42 -0.22 -10.36 1.15
C HIS A 42 0.85 -9.40 1.65
N LEU A 43 0.86 -9.12 2.93
CA LEU A 43 1.65 -8.05 3.53
C LEU A 43 2.66 -8.58 4.54
N ASP A 44 3.85 -7.99 4.56
CA ASP A 44 4.83 -8.15 5.63
C ASP A 44 4.84 -6.88 6.48
N LEU A 45 4.38 -6.98 7.72
CA LEU A 45 4.24 -5.82 8.62
C LEU A 45 5.58 -5.18 9.02
N HIS A 46 6.71 -5.81 8.71
CA HIS A 46 8.03 -5.20 8.87
C HIS A 46 8.33 -4.17 7.77
N GLU A 47 7.71 -4.29 6.61
CA GLU A 47 7.91 -3.40 5.48
C GLU A 47 7.05 -2.16 5.59
N GLY A 48 7.64 -0.99 5.30
CA GLY A 48 6.95 0.29 5.49
C GLY A 48 5.73 0.49 4.61
N ILE A 49 5.81 0.10 3.34
CA ILE A 49 4.69 0.20 2.39
C ILE A 49 3.56 -0.73 2.80
N ASP A 50 3.90 -1.99 3.11
CA ASP A 50 2.96 -3.02 3.55
C ASP A 50 2.23 -2.59 4.80
N PHE A 51 2.97 -2.05 5.78
CA PHE A 51 2.40 -1.56 7.02
C PHE A 51 1.46 -0.37 6.80
N ALA A 52 1.81 0.56 5.91
CA ALA A 52 0.94 1.68 5.55
C ALA A 52 -0.37 1.20 4.93
N ILE A 53 -0.32 0.21 4.04
CA ILE A 53 -1.51 -0.41 3.43
C ILE A 53 -2.35 -1.12 4.50
N TYR A 54 -1.71 -1.85 5.40
CA TYR A 54 -2.39 -2.54 6.51
C TYR A 54 -3.15 -1.57 7.40
N LEU A 55 -2.51 -0.46 7.77
CA LEU A 55 -3.05 0.49 8.74
C LEU A 55 -4.10 1.42 8.14
N THR A 56 -3.85 1.92 6.93
CA THR A 56 -4.66 2.98 6.30
C THR A 56 -5.44 2.53 5.07
N GLY A 57 -5.10 1.38 4.51
CA GLY A 57 -5.63 0.91 3.23
C GLY A 57 -5.10 1.66 2.01
N ARG A 58 -4.11 2.53 2.21
CA ARG A 58 -3.61 3.43 1.17
C ARG A 58 -2.08 3.50 1.19
N PHE A 59 -1.53 3.72 0.01
CA PHE A 59 -0.14 4.12 -0.18
C PHE A 59 -0.09 5.26 -1.18
N GLU A 60 0.52 6.38 -0.78
CA GLU A 60 0.61 7.60 -1.60
C GLU A 60 -0.74 8.05 -2.21
N PRO A 61 -1.71 8.45 -1.39
CA PRO A 61 -3.06 8.78 -1.88
C PRO A 61 -3.09 9.91 -2.90
N GLU A 62 -2.16 10.85 -2.84
CA GLU A 62 -2.04 11.95 -3.80
C GLU A 62 -1.62 11.43 -5.17
N THR A 63 -0.67 10.47 -5.21
CA THR A 63 -0.28 9.78 -6.44
C THR A 63 -1.44 8.99 -7.04
N VAL A 64 -2.19 8.29 -6.21
CA VAL A 64 -3.39 7.56 -6.64
C VAL A 64 -4.43 8.50 -7.25
N THR A 65 -4.67 9.64 -6.62
CA THR A 65 -5.60 10.67 -7.15
C THR A 65 -5.14 11.19 -8.50
N ALA A 66 -3.85 11.47 -8.66
CA ALA A 66 -3.28 11.92 -9.93
C ALA A 66 -3.42 10.85 -11.02
N MET A 67 -3.12 9.60 -10.71
CA MET A 67 -3.31 8.49 -11.66
C MET A 67 -4.77 8.34 -12.08
N ALA A 68 -5.70 8.43 -11.14
CA ALA A 68 -7.13 8.33 -11.43
C ALA A 68 -7.63 9.46 -12.35
N SER A 69 -7.00 10.62 -12.33
CA SER A 69 -7.32 11.74 -13.24
C SER A 69 -6.80 11.54 -14.65
N LEU A 70 -5.77 10.70 -14.84
CA LEU A 70 -5.09 10.49 -16.12
C LEU A 70 -5.48 9.18 -16.81
N ILE A 71 -5.67 8.11 -16.01
CA ILE A 71 -5.94 6.77 -16.53
C ILE A 71 -7.42 6.61 -16.82
N LYS A 72 -7.72 6.11 -18.01
CA LYS A 72 -9.08 5.81 -18.49
C LYS A 72 -9.26 4.32 -18.69
N SER A 73 -10.51 3.88 -18.63
CA SER A 73 -10.87 2.50 -18.97
C SER A 73 -10.38 2.15 -20.36
N GLY A 74 -9.74 1.01 -20.51
CA GLY A 74 -9.15 0.54 -21.77
C GLY A 74 -7.71 0.96 -22.00
N ASP A 75 -7.15 1.83 -21.19
CA ASP A 75 -5.76 2.28 -21.33
C ASP A 75 -4.76 1.14 -21.13
N VAL A 76 -3.58 1.31 -21.71
CA VAL A 76 -2.39 0.50 -21.45
C VAL A 76 -1.43 1.33 -20.60
N VAL A 77 -1.10 0.83 -19.43
CA VAL A 77 -0.26 1.52 -18.46
C VAL A 77 0.96 0.65 -18.15
N LEU A 78 2.11 1.28 -17.99
CA LEU A 78 3.35 0.63 -17.63
C LEU A 78 3.76 1.03 -16.22
N ASP A 79 3.92 0.05 -15.35
CA ASP A 79 4.38 0.26 -13.97
C ASP A 79 5.83 -0.22 -13.83
N ILE A 80 6.77 0.73 -13.86
CA ILE A 80 8.20 0.44 -13.76
C ILE A 80 8.60 0.45 -12.28
N GLY A 81 9.15 -0.67 -11.81
CA GLY A 81 9.51 -0.82 -10.40
C GLY A 81 8.31 -1.06 -9.49
N ALA A 82 7.37 -1.88 -9.94
CA ALA A 82 6.08 -2.12 -9.29
C ALA A 82 6.16 -2.57 -7.81
N ASN A 83 7.28 -3.14 -7.38
CA ASN A 83 7.49 -3.66 -6.03
C ASN A 83 6.37 -4.66 -5.64
N ILE A 84 5.66 -4.43 -4.53
CA ILE A 84 4.54 -5.30 -4.09
C ILE A 84 3.24 -5.07 -4.87
N GLY A 85 3.24 -4.14 -5.82
CA GLY A 85 2.06 -3.79 -6.60
C GLY A 85 1.14 -2.76 -5.94
N ALA A 86 1.67 -1.92 -5.04
CA ALA A 86 0.88 -0.91 -4.34
C ALA A 86 0.13 0.03 -5.30
N HIS A 87 0.74 0.39 -6.41
CA HIS A 87 0.10 1.16 -7.47
C HIS A 87 -0.47 0.29 -8.59
N THR A 88 0.21 -0.82 -8.94
CA THR A 88 -0.20 -1.74 -10.00
C THR A 88 -1.65 -2.19 -9.87
N LEU A 89 -2.05 -2.63 -8.68
CA LEU A 89 -3.40 -3.16 -8.45
C LEU A 89 -4.46 -2.06 -8.54
N GLY A 90 -4.14 -0.85 -8.09
CA GLY A 90 -5.01 0.31 -8.27
C GLY A 90 -5.18 0.69 -9.74
N MET A 91 -4.09 0.73 -10.50
CA MET A 91 -4.12 1.01 -11.93
C MET A 91 -4.87 -0.08 -12.72
N ALA A 92 -4.71 -1.35 -12.34
CA ALA A 92 -5.45 -2.45 -12.95
C ALA A 92 -6.97 -2.27 -12.83
N ARG A 93 -7.43 -1.75 -11.69
CA ARG A 93 -8.86 -1.40 -11.52
C ARG A 93 -9.27 -0.21 -12.39
N MET A 94 -8.40 0.79 -12.54
CA MET A 94 -8.68 1.98 -13.35
C MET A 94 -8.80 1.67 -14.83
N VAL A 95 -7.91 0.82 -15.37
CA VAL A 95 -7.93 0.46 -16.81
C VAL A 95 -9.04 -0.54 -17.15
N GLY A 96 -9.53 -1.28 -16.17
CA GLY A 96 -10.63 -2.22 -16.34
C GLY A 96 -10.28 -3.44 -17.21
N LYS A 97 -11.32 -4.16 -17.63
CA LYS A 97 -11.19 -5.44 -18.36
C LYS A 97 -10.52 -5.30 -19.72
N GLU A 98 -10.72 -4.18 -20.40
CA GLU A 98 -10.18 -3.92 -21.74
C GLU A 98 -8.79 -3.27 -21.69
N GLY A 99 -8.34 -2.82 -20.53
CA GLY A 99 -7.03 -2.23 -20.33
C GLY A 99 -5.97 -3.23 -19.93
N LYS A 100 -4.72 -2.74 -19.80
CA LYS A 100 -3.57 -3.54 -19.38
C LYS A 100 -2.66 -2.71 -18.48
N VAL A 101 -2.04 -3.36 -17.54
CA VAL A 101 -0.93 -2.80 -16.74
C VAL A 101 0.27 -3.70 -16.90
#